data_fdf13abef88d5f92854d97b0445fd637
#
_entry.id   fdf13abef88d5f92854d97b0445fd637
#
_cell.length_a   1.000
_cell.length_b   1.000
_cell.length_c   1.000
_cell.angle_alpha   90.00
_cell.angle_beta   90.00
_cell.angle_gamma   90.00
#
_symmetry.space_group_name_H-M   'P 1'
#
loop_
_entity.id
_entity.type
_entity.pdbx_description
1 polymer ?
#
loop_
_entity_poly.entity_id
_entity_poly.type
_entity_poly.pdbx_seq_one_letter_code
_entity_poly.pdbx_strand_id
1 'polypeptide(L)'
;VYHESGMNTPTAIADYAIELTNQAMADSQIDLTVNIVGVRPVEIPASVSQGDALDKMYDAEAPFTDIHDDRSFYGADLVLLLRENVPEDEESCGVAYNSVVDSAPFRFAYMAVVHWLPAENAIGNSYCTDTTAAHEIGHILGSMHERRIAEKGDSGAYPFSFGHYRQGVF
;
A
#
# COMPACT_ATOMS: atom_id res chain seq x y z
N VAL A 1 -9.12 -5.52 -3.95
CA VAL A 1 -8.52 -5.60 -2.62
C VAL A 1 -8.45 -7.06 -2.18
N TYR A 2 -7.29 -7.49 -1.71
CA TYR A 2 -7.13 -8.75 -0.98
C TYR A 2 -7.12 -8.44 0.51
N HIS A 3 -7.57 -9.35 1.32
CA HIS A 3 -7.51 -9.22 2.77
C HIS A 3 -7.14 -10.55 3.42
N GLU A 4 -6.40 -10.50 4.53
CA GLU A 4 -6.06 -11.68 5.31
C GLU A 4 -7.32 -12.32 5.88
N SER A 5 -7.41 -13.66 5.78
CA SER A 5 -8.54 -14.41 6.32
C SER A 5 -8.62 -14.26 7.84
N GLY A 6 -9.82 -14.03 8.35
CA GLY A 6 -10.04 -13.86 9.78
C GLY A 6 -10.08 -12.41 10.26
N MET A 7 -9.72 -11.42 9.42
CA MET A 7 -9.91 -10.01 9.76
C MET A 7 -11.37 -9.69 10.06
N ASN A 8 -11.61 -8.91 11.09
CA ASN A 8 -12.93 -8.39 11.40
C ASN A 8 -13.28 -7.25 10.42
N THR A 9 -14.44 -7.36 9.76
CA THR A 9 -14.97 -6.31 8.87
C THR A 9 -13.98 -5.83 7.77
N PRO A 10 -13.33 -6.72 7.00
CA PRO A 10 -12.27 -6.34 6.05
C PRO A 10 -12.77 -5.39 4.96
N THR A 11 -14.04 -5.51 4.54
CA THR A 11 -14.64 -4.59 3.55
C THR A 11 -14.75 -3.17 4.11
N ALA A 12 -15.20 -3.02 5.36
CA ALA A 12 -15.30 -1.70 5.98
C ALA A 12 -13.93 -1.04 6.19
N ILE A 13 -12.90 -1.84 6.49
CA ILE A 13 -11.52 -1.36 6.58
C ILE A 13 -11.03 -0.88 5.21
N ALA A 14 -11.29 -1.66 4.16
CA ALA A 14 -10.93 -1.29 2.80
C ALA A 14 -11.65 -0.02 2.35
N ASP A 15 -12.97 0.08 2.58
CA ASP A 15 -13.78 1.26 2.25
C ASP A 15 -13.23 2.51 2.96
N TYR A 16 -12.91 2.40 4.25
CA TYR A 16 -12.36 3.50 5.02
C TYR A 16 -10.97 3.93 4.53
N ALA A 17 -10.08 2.99 4.25
CA ALA A 17 -8.74 3.28 3.73
C ALA A 17 -8.81 3.99 2.36
N ILE A 18 -9.73 3.60 1.49
CA ILE A 18 -9.94 4.23 0.18
C ILE A 18 -10.62 5.60 0.33
N GLU A 19 -11.56 5.77 1.24
CA GLU A 19 -12.15 7.09 1.55
C GLU A 19 -11.07 8.09 1.97
N LEU A 20 -10.20 7.72 2.92
CA LEU A 20 -9.08 8.57 3.33
C LEU A 20 -8.11 8.86 2.19
N THR A 21 -7.84 7.88 1.32
CA THR A 21 -7.01 8.08 0.13
C THR A 21 -7.64 9.12 -0.80
N ASN A 22 -8.93 8.99 -1.10
CA ASN A 22 -9.65 9.93 -1.95
C ASN A 22 -9.71 11.34 -1.34
N GLN A 23 -9.87 11.42 -0.01
CA GLN A 23 -9.80 12.70 0.70
C GLN A 23 -8.41 13.34 0.55
N ALA A 24 -7.33 12.56 0.72
CA ALA A 24 -5.97 13.05 0.53
C ALA A 24 -5.71 13.54 -0.90
N MET A 25 -6.24 12.84 -1.93
CA MET A 25 -6.16 13.27 -3.32
C MET A 25 -6.90 14.60 -3.54
N ALA A 26 -8.12 14.71 -3.02
CA ALA A 26 -8.93 15.93 -3.13
C ALA A 26 -8.27 17.13 -2.45
N ASP A 27 -7.78 16.96 -1.22
CA ASP A 27 -7.09 18.00 -0.46
C ASP A 27 -5.78 18.45 -1.13
N SER A 28 -5.12 17.54 -1.84
CA SER A 28 -3.92 17.80 -2.64
C SER A 28 -4.23 18.35 -4.03
N GLN A 29 -5.50 18.56 -4.39
CA GLN A 29 -5.96 18.99 -5.70
C GLN A 29 -5.51 18.05 -6.85
N ILE A 30 -5.43 16.75 -6.55
CA ILE A 30 -5.14 15.70 -7.53
C ILE A 30 -6.47 15.18 -8.07
N ASP A 31 -6.68 15.31 -9.36
CA ASP A 31 -7.89 14.83 -10.06
C ASP A 31 -7.78 13.31 -10.32
N LEU A 32 -7.80 12.55 -9.24
CA LEU A 32 -7.76 11.09 -9.23
C LEU A 32 -8.70 10.56 -8.16
N THR A 33 -9.44 9.52 -8.50
CA THR A 33 -10.30 8.79 -7.57
C THR A 33 -9.99 7.32 -7.61
N VAL A 34 -9.79 6.72 -6.45
CA VAL A 34 -9.60 5.28 -6.27
C VAL A 34 -10.94 4.64 -5.92
N ASN A 35 -11.28 3.55 -6.58
CA ASN A 35 -12.51 2.79 -6.34
C ASN A 35 -12.19 1.31 -6.13
N ILE A 36 -12.92 0.67 -5.21
CA ILE A 36 -12.82 -0.77 -5.00
C ILE A 36 -13.67 -1.49 -6.04
N VAL A 37 -13.03 -2.29 -6.89
CA VAL A 37 -13.71 -3.09 -7.92
C VAL A 37 -13.87 -4.56 -7.53
N GLY A 38 -13.16 -5.03 -6.52
CA GLY A 38 -13.27 -6.39 -6.00
C GLY A 38 -12.57 -6.54 -4.66
N VAL A 39 -13.09 -7.45 -3.81
CA VAL A 39 -12.50 -7.80 -2.51
C VAL A 39 -12.45 -9.32 -2.39
N ARG A 40 -11.30 -9.87 -2.04
CA ARG A 40 -11.07 -11.31 -1.89
C ARG A 40 -10.32 -11.67 -0.61
N PRO A 41 -10.74 -12.72 0.11
CA PRO A 41 -9.96 -13.23 1.24
C PRO A 41 -8.74 -14.00 0.74
N VAL A 42 -7.67 -13.98 1.52
CA VAL A 42 -6.47 -14.77 1.28
C VAL A 42 -5.90 -15.27 2.61
N GLU A 43 -5.39 -16.49 2.61
CA GLU A 43 -4.68 -17.06 3.77
C GLU A 43 -3.18 -16.86 3.56
N ILE A 44 -2.58 -16.06 4.41
CA ILE A 44 -1.14 -15.80 4.38
C ILE A 44 -0.55 -16.09 5.77
N PRO A 45 0.52 -16.91 5.86
CA PRO A 45 1.15 -17.20 7.14
C PRO A 45 1.71 -15.94 7.79
N ALA A 46 1.58 -15.82 9.12
CA ALA A 46 2.13 -14.71 9.87
C ALA A 46 3.66 -14.58 9.76
N SER A 47 4.35 -15.68 9.42
CA SER A 47 5.80 -15.68 9.17
C SER A 47 6.23 -15.09 7.82
N VAL A 48 5.30 -14.74 6.96
CA VAL A 48 5.61 -14.07 5.69
C VAL A 48 5.71 -12.58 5.94
N SER A 49 6.88 -12.00 5.71
CA SER A 49 7.10 -10.56 5.87
C SER A 49 6.24 -9.73 4.90
N GLN A 50 6.14 -8.43 5.12
CA GLN A 50 5.44 -7.54 4.19
C GLN A 50 6.12 -7.49 2.82
N GLY A 51 7.44 -7.42 2.81
CA GLY A 51 8.24 -7.44 1.58
C GLY A 51 8.03 -8.74 0.81
N ASP A 52 8.14 -9.89 1.50
CA ASP A 52 7.89 -11.19 0.87
C ASP A 52 6.45 -11.33 0.36
N ALA A 53 5.47 -10.76 1.06
CA ALA A 53 4.08 -10.76 0.60
C ALA A 53 3.91 -9.92 -0.68
N LEU A 54 4.59 -8.78 -0.75
CA LEU A 54 4.60 -7.93 -1.94
C LEU A 54 5.23 -8.63 -3.14
N ASP A 55 6.40 -9.28 -2.94
CA ASP A 55 7.08 -10.05 -3.98
C ASP A 55 6.22 -11.23 -4.47
N LYS A 56 5.58 -11.96 -3.54
CA LYS A 56 4.65 -13.04 -3.89
C LYS A 56 3.44 -12.56 -4.68
N MET A 57 2.90 -11.39 -4.36
CA MET A 57 1.82 -10.77 -5.15
C MET A 57 2.31 -10.45 -6.56
N TYR A 58 3.51 -9.88 -6.67
CA TYR A 58 4.09 -9.51 -7.95
C TYR A 58 4.36 -10.73 -8.84
N ASP A 59 4.94 -11.78 -8.28
CA ASP A 59 5.32 -13.01 -8.99
C ASP A 59 4.15 -13.99 -9.15
N ALA A 60 2.95 -13.65 -8.65
CA ALA A 60 1.77 -14.53 -8.60
C ALA A 60 2.07 -15.88 -7.93
N GLU A 61 2.88 -15.86 -6.88
CA GLU A 61 3.16 -17.04 -6.07
C GLU A 61 2.05 -17.29 -5.05
N ALA A 62 1.95 -18.54 -4.60
CA ALA A 62 0.98 -18.88 -3.56
C ALA A 62 1.13 -17.97 -2.31
N PRO A 63 0.02 -17.43 -1.76
CA PRO A 63 -1.38 -17.73 -2.08
C PRO A 63 -2.03 -16.84 -3.17
N PHE A 64 -1.26 -16.09 -3.93
CA PHE A 64 -1.72 -15.09 -4.90
C PHE A 64 -1.70 -15.59 -6.36
N THR A 65 -1.78 -16.89 -6.60
CA THR A 65 -1.64 -17.49 -7.95
C THR A 65 -2.58 -16.94 -9.00
N ASP A 66 -3.75 -16.47 -8.58
CA ASP A 66 -4.81 -15.97 -9.50
C ASP A 66 -4.81 -14.44 -9.60
N ILE A 67 -3.86 -13.76 -8.97
CA ILE A 67 -3.89 -12.30 -8.81
C ILE A 67 -3.90 -11.54 -10.15
N HIS A 68 -3.17 -12.03 -11.14
CA HIS A 68 -3.12 -11.42 -12.47
C HIS A 68 -4.41 -11.61 -13.25
N ASP A 69 -5.01 -12.80 -13.11
CA ASP A 69 -6.30 -13.12 -13.74
C ASP A 69 -7.43 -12.32 -13.08
N ASP A 70 -7.43 -12.24 -11.76
CA ASP A 70 -8.37 -11.42 -11.00
C ASP A 70 -8.25 -9.94 -11.38
N ARG A 71 -7.04 -9.42 -11.42
CA ARG A 71 -6.80 -8.03 -11.83
C ARG A 71 -7.35 -7.74 -13.22
N SER A 72 -7.10 -8.65 -14.16
CA SER A 72 -7.59 -8.55 -15.53
C SER A 72 -9.11 -8.66 -15.61
N PHE A 73 -9.69 -9.57 -14.83
CA PHE A 73 -11.13 -9.79 -14.79
C PHE A 73 -11.88 -8.57 -14.25
N TYR A 74 -11.39 -7.97 -13.19
CA TYR A 74 -12.01 -6.77 -12.59
C TYR A 74 -11.62 -5.47 -13.29
N GLY A 75 -10.65 -5.48 -14.22
CA GLY A 75 -10.10 -4.27 -14.82
C GLY A 75 -9.41 -3.38 -13.79
N ALA A 76 -8.79 -3.97 -12.77
CA ALA A 76 -8.18 -3.22 -11.68
C ALA A 76 -6.80 -2.68 -12.08
N ASP A 77 -6.55 -1.41 -11.81
CA ASP A 77 -5.23 -0.78 -12.00
C ASP A 77 -4.27 -1.17 -10.88
N LEU A 78 -4.78 -1.29 -9.64
CA LEU A 78 -4.01 -1.51 -8.43
C LEU A 78 -4.51 -2.73 -7.65
N VAL A 79 -3.62 -3.34 -6.88
CA VAL A 79 -3.97 -4.38 -5.91
C VAL A 79 -3.49 -3.96 -4.52
N LEU A 80 -4.33 -4.02 -3.52
CA LEU A 80 -4.03 -3.74 -2.13
C LEU A 80 -4.22 -5.00 -1.29
N LEU A 81 -3.22 -5.38 -0.51
CA LEU A 81 -3.35 -6.41 0.51
C LEU A 81 -3.50 -5.75 1.89
N LEU A 82 -4.58 -6.04 2.56
CA LEU A 82 -4.80 -5.67 3.96
C LEU A 82 -4.46 -6.85 4.85
N ARG A 83 -3.59 -6.64 5.82
CA ARG A 83 -3.17 -7.65 6.80
C ARG A 83 -3.38 -7.18 8.23
N GLU A 84 -3.53 -8.11 9.13
CA GLU A 84 -3.33 -7.85 10.56
C GLU A 84 -1.83 -7.69 10.85
N ASN A 85 -1.50 -7.06 11.97
CA ASN A 85 -0.11 -6.85 12.35
C ASN A 85 0.64 -8.17 12.49
N VAL A 86 1.80 -8.25 11.87
CA VAL A 86 2.72 -9.39 12.01
C VAL A 86 3.86 -8.95 12.92
N PRO A 87 4.02 -9.59 14.11
CA PRO A 87 5.02 -9.18 15.10
C PRO A 87 6.47 -9.19 14.59
N GLU A 88 6.77 -10.01 13.58
CA GLU A 88 8.08 -10.09 12.95
C GLU A 88 8.42 -8.90 12.03
N ASP A 89 7.42 -8.12 11.63
CA ASP A 89 7.57 -6.95 10.74
C ASP A 89 7.51 -5.63 11.53
N GLU A 90 8.21 -5.53 12.64
CA GLU A 90 8.15 -4.40 13.57
C GLU A 90 8.59 -3.03 12.96
N GLU A 91 9.03 -2.99 11.72
CA GLU A 91 9.67 -1.80 11.13
C GLU A 91 8.81 -1.07 10.08
N SER A 92 7.73 -1.67 9.58
CA SER A 92 6.96 -1.07 8.47
C SER A 92 5.45 -1.19 8.65
N CYS A 93 4.75 -0.09 8.47
CA CYS A 93 3.28 -0.07 8.43
C CYS A 93 2.71 -0.44 7.06
N GLY A 94 3.50 -0.31 6.03
CA GLY A 94 3.17 -0.66 4.67
C GLY A 94 4.41 -0.76 3.81
N VAL A 95 4.28 -1.36 2.65
CA VAL A 95 5.32 -1.45 1.63
C VAL A 95 4.68 -1.43 0.24
N ALA A 96 5.25 -0.70 -0.68
CA ALA A 96 4.85 -0.64 -2.07
C ALA A 96 6.05 -0.55 -3.01
N TYR A 97 5.89 -1.02 -4.22
CA TYR A 97 6.84 -0.68 -5.26
C TYR A 97 6.70 0.79 -5.66
N ASN A 98 7.83 1.45 -5.84
CA ASN A 98 7.86 2.80 -6.37
C ASN A 98 7.85 2.77 -7.89
N SER A 99 6.88 3.41 -8.52
CA SER A 99 6.82 3.54 -9.98
C SER A 99 7.81 4.58 -10.48
N VAL A 100 8.84 4.12 -11.19
CA VAL A 100 9.75 5.00 -11.96
C VAL A 100 9.29 5.00 -13.42
N VAL A 101 9.12 6.18 -14.01
CA VAL A 101 8.47 6.41 -15.32
C VAL A 101 9.07 5.60 -16.48
N ASP A 102 10.31 5.15 -16.39
CA ASP A 102 11.02 4.47 -17.48
C ASP A 102 11.10 2.94 -17.37
N SER A 103 10.54 2.34 -16.35
CA SER A 103 10.59 0.88 -16.16
C SER A 103 9.22 0.25 -16.39
N ALA A 104 9.05 -0.44 -17.49
CA ALA A 104 7.93 -1.31 -17.91
C ALA A 104 6.58 -1.01 -17.22
N PRO A 105 5.69 -0.25 -17.83
CA PRO A 105 4.66 0.58 -17.18
C PRO A 105 3.54 -0.17 -16.45
N PHE A 106 3.46 -1.48 -16.49
CA PHE A 106 2.33 -2.22 -15.91
C PHE A 106 2.71 -3.27 -14.87
N ARG A 107 4.00 -3.48 -14.64
CA ARG A 107 4.44 -4.50 -13.68
C ARG A 107 4.46 -4.01 -12.24
N PHE A 108 4.55 -2.71 -12.02
CA PHE A 108 4.68 -2.10 -10.69
C PHE A 108 3.37 -1.57 -10.09
N ALA A 109 2.24 -1.77 -10.76
CA ALA A 109 0.94 -1.42 -10.24
C ALA A 109 0.40 -2.45 -9.22
N TYR A 110 1.29 -3.18 -8.53
CA TYR A 110 0.91 -4.05 -7.44
C TYR A 110 1.26 -3.36 -6.14
N MET A 111 0.31 -3.34 -5.28
CA MET A 111 0.43 -2.65 -4.03
C MET A 111 0.52 -3.58 -2.87
N ALA A 112 1.24 -3.13 -2.07
CA ALA A 112 1.32 -2.82 -0.68
C ALA A 112 0.49 -3.66 0.24
N VAL A 113 1.20 -4.06 1.20
CA VAL A 113 0.68 -4.62 2.43
C VAL A 113 0.46 -3.47 3.38
N VAL A 114 -0.72 -3.31 3.89
CA VAL A 114 -1.05 -2.35 4.94
C VAL A 114 -1.43 -3.13 6.18
N HIS A 115 -0.72 -2.88 7.27
CA HIS A 115 -1.16 -3.35 8.57
C HIS A 115 -2.35 -2.51 9.02
N TRP A 116 -3.48 -3.16 9.20
CA TRP A 116 -4.56 -2.59 9.96
C TRP A 116 -4.33 -2.86 11.44
N LEU A 117 -4.01 -1.83 12.18
CA LEU A 117 -3.95 -1.91 13.63
C LEU A 117 -5.05 -1.07 14.24
N PRO A 118 -5.78 -1.60 15.24
CA PRO A 118 -6.47 -0.72 16.17
C PRO A 118 -5.47 0.27 16.77
N ALA A 119 -5.89 1.50 16.98
CA ALA A 119 -5.04 2.61 17.45
C ALA A 119 -4.25 2.35 18.76
N GLU A 120 -4.59 1.28 19.44
CA GLU A 120 -3.96 0.85 20.72
C GLU A 120 -2.76 -0.09 20.53
N ASN A 121 -2.47 -0.53 19.31
CA ASN A 121 -1.37 -1.46 19.02
C ASN A 121 -0.30 -0.75 18.20
N ALA A 122 0.66 -0.14 18.88
CA ALA A 122 1.86 0.41 18.25
C ALA A 122 2.81 -0.72 17.86
N ILE A 123 3.43 -0.61 16.69
CA ILE A 123 4.57 -1.44 16.31
C ILE A 123 5.83 -0.74 16.83
N GLY A 124 6.50 -1.34 17.81
CA GLY A 124 7.67 -0.73 18.43
C GLY A 124 7.39 0.68 18.94
N ASN A 125 8.09 1.70 18.43
CA ASN A 125 7.87 3.12 18.73
C ASN A 125 7.08 3.85 17.62
N SER A 126 6.55 3.13 16.63
CA SER A 126 5.85 3.70 15.49
C SER A 126 4.39 3.28 15.50
N TYR A 127 3.51 4.23 15.24
CA TYR A 127 2.08 3.99 15.07
C TYR A 127 1.77 3.90 13.58
N CYS A 128 1.18 2.78 13.15
CA CYS A 128 0.60 2.73 11.82
C CYS A 128 -0.65 3.61 11.79
N THR A 129 -0.69 4.52 10.84
CA THR A 129 -1.78 5.47 10.71
C THR A 129 -2.82 5.01 9.70
N ASP A 130 -4.03 5.52 9.84
CA ASP A 130 -5.13 5.27 8.90
C ASP A 130 -4.78 5.71 7.47
N THR A 131 -3.79 6.59 7.32
CA THR A 131 -3.33 7.11 6.03
C THR A 131 -2.25 6.24 5.36
N THR A 132 -1.86 5.11 5.96
CA THR A 132 -0.83 4.22 5.39
C THR A 132 -1.19 3.79 3.96
N ALA A 133 -2.45 3.44 3.69
CA ALA A 133 -2.88 3.07 2.34
C ALA A 133 -2.68 4.23 1.34
N ALA A 134 -3.02 5.45 1.71
CA ALA A 134 -2.78 6.63 0.87
C ALA A 134 -1.29 6.87 0.61
N HIS A 135 -0.44 6.63 1.62
CA HIS A 135 1.01 6.73 1.52
C HIS A 135 1.57 5.73 0.49
N GLU A 136 1.17 4.47 0.60
CA GLU A 136 1.63 3.42 -0.30
C GLU A 136 1.11 3.63 -1.75
N ILE A 137 -0.14 4.08 -1.90
CA ILE A 137 -0.66 4.50 -3.21
C ILE A 137 0.18 5.64 -3.79
N GLY A 138 0.62 6.56 -2.95
CA GLY A 138 1.54 7.62 -3.35
C GLY A 138 2.83 7.09 -3.97
N HIS A 139 3.43 6.04 -3.39
CA HIS A 139 4.62 5.39 -3.98
C HIS A 139 4.34 4.81 -5.35
N ILE A 140 3.22 4.13 -5.52
CA ILE A 140 2.84 3.56 -6.82
C ILE A 140 2.58 4.66 -7.86
N LEU A 141 2.05 5.79 -7.44
CA LEU A 141 1.89 6.96 -8.30
C LEU A 141 3.21 7.72 -8.55
N GLY A 142 4.32 7.18 -8.06
CA GLY A 142 5.66 7.70 -8.32
C GLY A 142 6.17 8.72 -7.33
N SER A 143 5.52 8.87 -6.18
CA SER A 143 6.03 9.73 -5.10
C SER A 143 7.06 8.99 -4.25
N MET A 144 8.09 9.70 -3.80
CA MET A 144 9.11 9.22 -2.88
C MET A 144 8.95 9.87 -1.52
N HIS A 145 9.53 9.28 -0.48
CA HIS A 145 9.64 9.90 0.83
C HIS A 145 10.25 11.31 0.76
N GLU A 146 10.11 12.10 1.81
CA GLU A 146 10.77 13.40 1.86
C GLU A 146 12.29 13.25 1.75
N ARG A 147 12.96 14.22 1.12
CA ARG A 147 14.41 14.15 0.81
C ARG A 147 15.31 13.93 2.02
N ARG A 148 14.83 14.20 3.24
CA ARG A 148 15.63 14.02 4.48
C ARG A 148 15.70 12.57 4.93
N ILE A 149 14.70 11.76 4.57
CA ILE A 149 14.62 10.34 4.96
C ILE A 149 14.77 9.39 3.77
N ALA A 150 14.64 9.90 2.53
CA ALA A 150 14.96 9.14 1.33
C ALA A 150 16.43 8.72 1.33
N GLU A 151 16.72 7.49 0.98
CA GLU A 151 18.09 7.00 0.88
C GLU A 151 18.82 7.63 -0.30
N LYS A 152 20.16 7.59 -0.25
CA LYS A 152 20.96 8.11 -1.34
C LYS A 152 20.81 7.25 -2.59
N GLY A 153 20.19 7.79 -3.60
CA GLY A 153 19.90 7.11 -4.87
C GLY A 153 18.42 6.85 -5.09
N ASP A 154 17.60 7.02 -4.05
CA ASP A 154 16.15 6.97 -4.22
C ASP A 154 15.66 8.07 -5.15
N SER A 155 14.73 7.71 -6.00
CA SER A 155 14.08 8.64 -6.92
C SER A 155 12.59 8.31 -7.03
N GLY A 156 11.77 9.34 -7.04
CA GLY A 156 10.39 9.20 -7.50
C GLY A 156 10.31 9.22 -9.03
N ALA A 157 9.10 9.20 -9.57
CA ALA A 157 8.85 9.22 -11.01
C ALA A 157 9.53 10.40 -11.73
N TYR A 158 9.68 11.51 -11.03
CA TYR A 158 10.38 12.70 -11.50
C TYR A 158 11.34 13.25 -10.44
N PRO A 159 12.32 14.08 -10.82
CA PRO A 159 13.29 14.65 -9.87
C PRO A 159 12.69 15.49 -8.74
N PHE A 160 11.41 15.86 -8.86
CA PHE A 160 10.67 16.64 -7.87
C PHE A 160 9.59 15.82 -7.13
N SER A 161 9.40 14.54 -7.47
CA SER A 161 8.38 13.66 -6.86
C SER A 161 8.81 13.17 -5.47
N PHE A 162 9.08 14.10 -4.56
CA PHE A 162 9.43 13.81 -3.18
C PHE A 162 8.40 14.43 -2.24
N GLY A 163 8.15 13.74 -1.14
CA GLY A 163 7.34 14.27 -0.06
C GLY A 163 7.86 15.61 0.45
N HIS A 164 6.95 16.46 0.90
CA HIS A 164 7.28 17.76 1.47
C HIS A 164 7.04 17.74 2.98
N TYR A 165 8.08 18.10 3.74
CA TYR A 165 7.95 18.28 5.19
C TYR A 165 7.80 19.75 5.52
N ARG A 166 6.77 20.07 6.29
CA ARG A 166 6.60 21.40 6.89
C ARG A 166 6.46 21.24 8.40
N GLN A 167 7.40 21.85 9.14
CA GLN A 167 7.39 21.79 10.60
C GLN A 167 6.09 22.41 11.16
N GLY A 168 5.40 21.67 12.03
CA GLY A 168 4.21 22.16 12.72
C GLY A 168 2.89 21.98 11.96
N VAL A 169 2.88 21.20 10.88
CA VAL A 169 1.66 20.75 10.19
C VAL A 169 1.61 19.23 10.30
N PHE A 170 0.64 18.72 11.03
CA PHE A 170 0.30 17.31 11.17
C PHE A 170 -1.01 17.08 10.44
#